data_b1dcc687cf15851f5814ed3825b93536
#
_entry.id   b1dcc687cf15851f5814ed3825b93536
#
_cell.length_a   1.000
_cell.length_b   1.000
_cell.length_c   1.000
_cell.angle_alpha   90.00
_cell.angle_beta   90.00
_cell.angle_gamma   90.00
#
_symmetry.space_group_name_H-M   'P 1'
#
loop_
_entity.id
_entity.type
_entity.pdbx_description
1 polymer ?
#
loop_
_entity_poly.entity_id
_entity_poly.type
_entity_poly.pdbx_seq_one_letter_code
_entity_poly.pdbx_strand_id
1 'polypeptide(L)'
;RDSGVYSYKVLYFENDHEKTFRAPKAYPEQSMAVATTHDLPTLRGYWESGDLTLGKTLGLYPDEEVLRGLYQDRELAKQGLLDALHKHGCLPKRAGHKASLMSMTPTLNRGLQRYIADSNSALLGLQPEDWIDMAEPVNIPGTSYQYKNWRRKLSTTLEAMFADDGVNRLIKDLDKRRKAV
;
A
#
# COMPACT_ATOMS: atom_id res chain seq x y z
N ARG A 1 -5.72 -14.01 21.43
CA ARG A 1 -6.89 -13.16 21.70
C ARG A 1 -6.99 -12.79 23.19
N ASP A 2 -6.64 -13.69 24.07
CA ASP A 2 -6.84 -13.51 25.52
C ASP A 2 -5.84 -12.54 26.17
N SER A 3 -4.73 -12.21 25.50
CA SER A 3 -3.68 -11.31 26.02
C SER A 3 -3.94 -9.82 25.76
N GLY A 4 -4.98 -9.44 25.01
CA GLY A 4 -5.25 -8.07 24.62
C GLY A 4 -4.27 -7.46 23.60
N VAL A 5 -3.36 -8.25 23.04
CA VAL A 5 -2.37 -7.79 22.06
C VAL A 5 -2.99 -7.71 20.67
N TYR A 6 -2.81 -6.58 20.01
CA TYR A 6 -3.25 -6.35 18.63
C TYR A 6 -2.32 -7.05 17.64
N SER A 7 -2.90 -7.73 16.64
CA SER A 7 -2.14 -8.25 15.50
C SER A 7 -1.88 -7.15 14.48
N TYR A 8 -0.76 -7.25 13.75
CA TYR A 8 -0.41 -6.33 12.68
C TYR A 8 -0.82 -6.91 11.33
N LYS A 9 -1.61 -6.17 10.56
CA LYS A 9 -2.17 -6.59 9.26
C LYS A 9 -1.73 -5.65 8.17
N VAL A 10 -0.84 -6.13 7.30
CA VAL A 10 -0.31 -5.36 6.18
C VAL A 10 -1.02 -5.79 4.90
N LEU A 11 -1.65 -4.85 4.19
CA LEU A 11 -2.45 -5.10 2.99
C LEU A 11 -1.76 -6.03 2.01
N TYR A 12 -0.48 -5.80 1.72
CA TYR A 12 0.27 -6.58 0.73
C TYR A 12 0.33 -8.08 1.03
N PHE A 13 0.14 -8.48 2.29
CA PHE A 13 0.21 -9.89 2.74
C PHE A 13 -1.15 -10.48 3.07
N GLU A 14 -2.21 -9.68 3.08
CA GLU A 14 -3.56 -10.16 3.41
C GLU A 14 -4.28 -10.72 2.17
N ASN A 15 -3.65 -11.71 1.52
CA ASN A 15 -4.19 -12.45 0.38
C ASN A 15 -3.84 -13.94 0.49
N ASP A 16 -4.52 -14.76 -0.30
CA ASP A 16 -4.21 -16.18 -0.46
C ASP A 16 -3.21 -16.42 -1.62
N HIS A 17 -2.92 -17.69 -1.89
CA HIS A 17 -1.99 -18.10 -2.96
C HIS A 17 -2.50 -17.75 -4.38
N GLU A 18 -3.82 -17.54 -4.54
CA GLU A 18 -4.44 -17.10 -5.79
C GLU A 18 -4.49 -15.56 -5.90
N LYS A 19 -3.90 -14.85 -4.95
CA LYS A 19 -3.95 -13.38 -4.82
C LYS A 19 -5.37 -12.83 -4.64
N THR A 20 -6.26 -13.61 -4.02
CA THR A 20 -7.55 -13.10 -3.56
C THR A 20 -7.33 -12.36 -2.23
N PHE A 21 -7.56 -11.07 -2.25
CA PHE A 21 -7.35 -10.23 -1.07
C PHE A 21 -8.48 -10.36 -0.05
N ARG A 22 -8.08 -10.38 1.22
CA ARG A 22 -9.01 -10.45 2.36
C ARG A 22 -9.98 -9.28 2.32
N ALA A 23 -11.28 -9.56 2.34
CA ALA A 23 -12.30 -8.51 2.39
C ALA A 23 -12.11 -7.59 3.62
N PRO A 24 -12.33 -6.28 3.52
CA PRO A 24 -12.12 -5.36 4.64
C PRO A 24 -12.82 -5.80 5.93
N LYS A 25 -14.08 -6.23 5.84
CA LYS A 25 -14.86 -6.70 7.00
C LYS A 25 -14.38 -8.04 7.60
N ALA A 26 -13.50 -8.76 6.90
CA ALA A 26 -12.91 -10.01 7.40
C ALA A 26 -11.59 -9.79 8.17
N TYR A 27 -11.10 -8.56 8.27
CA TYR A 27 -9.96 -8.26 9.13
C TYR A 27 -10.34 -8.46 10.60
N PRO A 28 -9.43 -9.02 11.43
CA PRO A 28 -9.68 -9.15 12.86
C PRO A 28 -9.92 -7.78 13.51
N GLU A 29 -10.90 -7.67 14.40
CA GLU A 29 -11.13 -6.45 15.16
C GLU A 29 -9.90 -6.08 15.99
N GLN A 30 -9.34 -7.06 16.73
CA GLN A 30 -8.15 -6.88 17.55
C GLN A 30 -6.88 -6.83 16.69
N SER A 31 -6.81 -5.84 15.81
CA SER A 31 -5.66 -5.63 14.92
C SER A 31 -5.47 -4.15 14.55
N MET A 32 -4.25 -3.87 14.08
CA MET A 32 -3.90 -2.63 13.37
C MET A 32 -3.71 -2.97 11.89
N ALA A 33 -4.53 -2.37 11.05
CA ALA A 33 -4.41 -2.50 9.60
C ALA A 33 -3.59 -1.36 9.01
N VAL A 34 -2.70 -1.68 8.09
CA VAL A 34 -1.86 -0.72 7.35
C VAL A 34 -1.80 -1.11 5.88
N ALA A 35 -1.62 -0.15 4.99
CA ALA A 35 -1.36 -0.44 3.59
C ALA A 35 0.07 -0.95 3.41
N THR A 36 1.03 -0.27 4.00
CA THR A 36 2.47 -0.55 3.92
C THR A 36 3.17 -0.20 5.22
N THR A 37 4.48 -0.48 5.31
CA THR A 37 5.35 -0.15 6.44
C THR A 37 6.60 0.58 5.97
N HIS A 38 7.44 1.05 6.89
CA HIS A 38 8.74 1.66 6.56
C HIS A 38 9.71 0.71 5.86
N ASP A 39 9.54 -0.61 6.01
CA ASP A 39 10.39 -1.65 5.40
C ASP A 39 9.86 -2.17 4.06
N LEU A 40 8.73 -1.63 3.61
CA LEU A 40 8.06 -2.04 2.39
C LEU A 40 7.94 -0.86 1.42
N PRO A 41 7.69 -1.12 0.13
CA PRO A 41 7.46 -0.04 -0.81
C PRO A 41 6.22 0.78 -0.43
N THR A 42 6.23 2.07 -0.76
CA THR A 42 5.04 2.91 -0.75
C THR A 42 3.98 2.35 -1.71
N LEU A 43 2.76 2.85 -1.66
CA LEU A 43 1.70 2.41 -2.60
C LEU A 43 2.13 2.60 -4.06
N ARG A 44 2.74 3.74 -4.40
CA ARG A 44 3.28 3.98 -5.75
C ARG A 44 4.43 3.03 -6.05
N GLY A 45 5.40 2.91 -5.17
CA GLY A 45 6.55 2.01 -5.36
C GLY A 45 6.12 0.57 -5.59
N TYR A 46 5.12 0.10 -4.85
CA TYR A 46 4.55 -1.24 -5.02
C TYR A 46 3.86 -1.40 -6.38
N TRP A 47 2.98 -0.48 -6.73
CA TRP A 47 2.19 -0.56 -7.96
C TRP A 47 3.06 -0.50 -9.21
N GLU A 48 4.08 0.34 -9.20
CA GLU A 48 5.02 0.51 -10.30
C GLU A 48 6.18 -0.50 -10.27
N SER A 49 6.19 -1.41 -9.28
CA SER A 49 7.28 -2.38 -9.04
C SER A 49 8.66 -1.72 -8.88
N GLY A 50 8.67 -0.48 -8.41
CA GLY A 50 9.89 0.31 -8.21
C GLY A 50 10.84 -0.29 -7.17
N ASP A 51 10.29 -0.98 -6.16
CA ASP A 51 11.06 -1.73 -5.18
C ASP A 51 11.83 -2.90 -5.79
N LEU A 52 11.25 -3.62 -6.74
CA LEU A 52 11.91 -4.72 -7.45
C LEU A 52 13.01 -4.20 -8.37
N THR A 53 12.73 -3.12 -9.09
CA THR A 53 13.71 -2.45 -9.96
C THR A 53 14.88 -1.90 -9.15
N LEU A 54 14.60 -1.25 -8.04
CA LEU A 54 15.62 -0.72 -7.13
C LEU A 54 16.42 -1.85 -6.49
N GLY A 55 15.77 -2.91 -6.02
CA GLY A 55 16.43 -4.09 -5.46
C GLY A 55 17.37 -4.76 -6.46
N LYS A 56 16.99 -4.86 -7.74
CA LYS A 56 17.88 -5.34 -8.81
C LYS A 56 19.11 -4.45 -8.94
N THR A 57 18.93 -3.14 -8.97
CA THR A 57 20.03 -2.18 -9.08
C THR A 57 20.98 -2.26 -7.90
N LEU A 58 20.47 -2.56 -6.71
CA LEU A 58 21.27 -2.71 -5.48
C LEU A 58 21.89 -4.12 -5.32
N GLY A 59 21.66 -5.03 -6.26
CA GLY A 59 22.20 -6.38 -6.21
C GLY A 59 21.50 -7.31 -5.21
N LEU A 60 20.28 -7.00 -4.77
CA LEU A 60 19.54 -7.82 -3.82
C LEU A 60 18.93 -9.07 -4.47
N TYR A 61 18.83 -9.11 -5.79
CA TYR A 61 18.28 -10.22 -6.57
C TYR A 61 19.32 -10.71 -7.58
N PRO A 62 20.31 -11.51 -7.15
CA PRO A 62 21.36 -12.01 -8.04
C PRO A 62 20.85 -13.04 -9.05
N ASP A 63 19.75 -13.70 -8.76
CA ASP A 63 19.11 -14.68 -9.63
C ASP A 63 18.01 -14.00 -10.46
N GLU A 64 18.21 -13.98 -11.79
CA GLU A 64 17.26 -13.35 -12.71
C GLU A 64 15.93 -14.14 -12.84
N GLU A 65 15.96 -15.46 -12.63
CA GLU A 65 14.75 -16.26 -12.65
C GLU A 65 13.86 -15.97 -11.44
N VAL A 66 14.47 -15.87 -10.25
CA VAL A 66 13.78 -15.44 -9.02
C VAL A 66 13.18 -14.06 -9.22
N LEU A 67 13.94 -13.10 -9.74
CA LEU A 67 13.45 -11.75 -9.99
C LEU A 67 12.27 -11.72 -10.97
N ARG A 68 12.34 -12.51 -12.05
CA ARG A 68 11.23 -12.66 -13.00
C ARG A 68 9.98 -13.19 -12.33
N GLY A 69 10.12 -14.20 -11.47
CA GLY A 69 9.03 -14.73 -10.66
C GLY A 69 8.39 -13.66 -9.76
N LEU A 70 9.20 -12.82 -9.11
CA LEU A 70 8.71 -11.71 -8.29
C LEU A 70 7.90 -10.68 -9.09
N TYR A 71 8.32 -10.34 -10.31
CA TYR A 71 7.54 -9.45 -11.18
C TYR A 71 6.20 -10.09 -11.60
N GLN A 72 6.20 -11.39 -11.94
CA GLN A 72 4.97 -12.10 -12.28
C GLN A 72 4.00 -12.16 -11.10
N ASP A 73 4.50 -12.49 -9.93
CA ASP A 73 3.71 -12.49 -8.69
C ASP A 73 3.14 -11.09 -8.36
N ARG A 74 3.92 -10.04 -8.60
CA ARG A 74 3.48 -8.65 -8.43
C ARG A 74 2.33 -8.29 -9.38
N GLU A 75 2.40 -8.70 -10.65
CA GLU A 75 1.31 -8.44 -11.60
C GLU A 75 0.01 -9.16 -11.21
N LEU A 76 0.10 -10.41 -10.74
CA LEU A 76 -1.04 -11.13 -10.20
C LEU A 76 -1.62 -10.45 -8.96
N ALA A 77 -0.76 -10.03 -8.04
CA ALA A 77 -1.19 -9.32 -6.83
C ALA A 77 -1.85 -7.97 -7.15
N LYS A 78 -1.32 -7.21 -8.10
CA LYS A 78 -1.93 -5.96 -8.57
C LYS A 78 -3.32 -6.18 -9.14
N GLN A 79 -3.50 -7.24 -9.95
CA GLN A 79 -4.82 -7.58 -10.49
C GLN A 79 -5.79 -7.98 -9.37
N GLY A 80 -5.37 -8.82 -8.44
CA GLY A 80 -6.20 -9.21 -7.28
C GLY A 80 -6.60 -8.00 -6.41
N LEU A 81 -5.68 -7.05 -6.19
CA LEU A 81 -6.00 -5.79 -5.51
C LEU A 81 -7.03 -4.98 -6.27
N LEU A 82 -6.84 -4.79 -7.57
CA LEU A 82 -7.76 -4.03 -8.42
C LEU A 82 -9.18 -4.62 -8.38
N ASP A 83 -9.28 -5.94 -8.50
CA ASP A 83 -10.55 -6.66 -8.43
C ASP A 83 -11.22 -6.48 -7.05
N ALA A 84 -10.44 -6.56 -5.98
CA ALA A 84 -10.92 -6.32 -4.63
C ALA A 84 -11.41 -4.88 -4.43
N LEU A 85 -10.70 -3.88 -4.97
CA LEU A 85 -11.10 -2.47 -4.90
C LEU A 85 -12.44 -2.22 -5.61
N HIS A 86 -12.64 -2.83 -6.78
CA HIS A 86 -13.93 -2.75 -7.51
C HIS A 86 -15.03 -3.46 -6.74
N LYS A 87 -14.77 -4.69 -6.29
CA LYS A 87 -15.72 -5.52 -5.53
C LYS A 87 -16.25 -4.82 -4.29
N HIS A 88 -15.40 -4.08 -3.59
CA HIS A 88 -15.74 -3.42 -2.32
C HIS A 88 -16.06 -1.92 -2.48
N GLY A 89 -16.26 -1.44 -3.71
CA GLY A 89 -16.70 -0.05 -3.95
C GLY A 89 -15.68 1.02 -3.58
N CYS A 90 -14.38 0.67 -3.61
CA CYS A 90 -13.28 1.60 -3.32
C CYS A 90 -12.85 2.41 -4.55
N LEU A 91 -13.27 2.00 -5.75
CA LEU A 91 -13.01 2.70 -7.02
C LEU A 91 -14.31 3.06 -7.73
N PRO A 92 -14.31 4.15 -8.52
CA PRO A 92 -15.43 4.43 -9.42
C PRO A 92 -15.60 3.31 -10.45
N LYS A 93 -16.86 3.00 -10.85
CA LYS A 93 -17.15 1.95 -11.85
C LYS A 93 -16.42 2.16 -13.19
N ARG A 94 -16.11 3.42 -13.55
CA ARG A 94 -15.38 3.80 -14.76
C ARG A 94 -13.85 3.61 -14.66
N ALA A 95 -13.32 3.29 -13.48
CA ALA A 95 -11.89 2.99 -13.35
C ALA A 95 -11.56 1.72 -14.15
N GLY A 96 -10.31 1.63 -14.63
CA GLY A 96 -9.85 0.49 -15.41
C GLY A 96 -9.96 -0.82 -14.62
N HIS A 97 -10.10 -1.94 -15.34
CA HIS A 97 -10.23 -3.28 -14.77
C HIS A 97 -9.02 -4.19 -15.06
N LYS A 98 -8.01 -3.68 -15.74
CA LYS A 98 -6.80 -4.43 -16.09
C LYS A 98 -5.57 -3.75 -15.49
N ALA A 99 -5.01 -4.34 -14.44
CA ALA A 99 -3.92 -3.76 -13.67
C ALA A 99 -2.67 -3.49 -14.51
N SER A 100 -2.34 -4.37 -15.46
CA SER A 100 -1.18 -4.21 -16.36
C SER A 100 -1.26 -2.98 -17.28
N LEU A 101 -2.44 -2.38 -17.43
CA LEU A 101 -2.65 -1.16 -18.24
C LEU A 101 -2.82 0.10 -17.37
N MET A 102 -2.64 -0.01 -16.06
CA MET A 102 -2.87 1.09 -15.12
C MET A 102 -1.57 1.50 -14.44
N SER A 103 -1.21 2.77 -14.57
CA SER A 103 -0.22 3.41 -13.70
C SER A 103 -0.85 3.81 -12.36
N MET A 104 -0.02 4.13 -11.36
CA MET A 104 -0.52 4.72 -10.13
C MET A 104 -1.11 6.11 -10.40
N THR A 105 -2.37 6.26 -10.08
CA THR A 105 -3.11 7.52 -10.17
C THR A 105 -3.63 7.93 -8.80
N PRO A 106 -3.95 9.21 -8.57
CA PRO A 106 -4.59 9.64 -7.31
C PRO A 106 -5.88 8.87 -6.99
N THR A 107 -6.66 8.49 -8.00
CA THR A 107 -7.89 7.69 -7.83
C THR A 107 -7.58 6.28 -7.31
N LEU A 108 -6.58 5.62 -7.88
CA LEU A 108 -6.14 4.29 -7.45
C LEU A 108 -5.52 4.33 -6.06
N ASN A 109 -4.63 5.28 -5.80
CA ASN A 109 -4.00 5.49 -4.49
C ASN A 109 -5.07 5.66 -3.39
N ARG A 110 -6.04 6.55 -3.62
CA ARG A 110 -7.17 6.74 -2.69
C ARG A 110 -8.03 5.48 -2.54
N GLY A 111 -8.22 4.72 -3.61
CA GLY A 111 -8.93 3.44 -3.58
C GLY A 111 -8.27 2.45 -2.62
N LEU A 112 -6.94 2.29 -2.68
CA LEU A 112 -6.18 1.43 -1.79
C LEU A 112 -6.30 1.88 -0.32
N GLN A 113 -6.20 3.18 -0.05
CA GLN A 113 -6.36 3.71 1.30
C GLN A 113 -7.80 3.57 1.83
N ARG A 114 -8.82 3.72 0.98
CA ARG A 114 -10.22 3.45 1.32
C ARG A 114 -10.43 1.98 1.70
N TYR A 115 -9.85 1.07 0.92
CA TYR A 115 -9.96 -0.37 1.17
C TYR A 115 -9.50 -0.74 2.57
N ILE A 116 -8.33 -0.22 2.96
CA ILE A 116 -7.80 -0.51 4.30
C ILE A 116 -8.56 0.24 5.40
N ALA A 117 -9.08 1.43 5.11
CA ALA A 117 -9.92 2.19 6.04
C ALA A 117 -11.27 1.49 6.31
N ASP A 118 -11.83 0.78 5.34
CA ASP A 118 -13.07 -0.01 5.49
C ASP A 118 -12.86 -1.31 6.29
N SER A 119 -11.62 -1.60 6.72
CA SER A 119 -11.32 -2.81 7.50
C SER A 119 -11.99 -2.79 8.88
N ASN A 120 -12.31 -4.00 9.38
CA ASN A 120 -12.84 -4.18 10.73
C ASN A 120 -11.78 -4.03 11.83
N SER A 121 -10.52 -3.75 11.48
CA SER A 121 -9.43 -3.56 12.44
C SER A 121 -9.70 -2.36 13.35
N ALA A 122 -9.47 -2.47 14.65
CA ALA A 122 -9.68 -1.37 15.59
C ALA A 122 -8.77 -0.16 15.32
N LEU A 123 -7.57 -0.40 14.81
CA LEU A 123 -6.60 0.64 14.48
C LEU A 123 -6.30 0.67 12.98
N LEU A 124 -6.12 1.88 12.46
CA LEU A 124 -5.67 2.14 11.10
C LEU A 124 -4.37 2.93 11.13
N GLY A 125 -3.32 2.40 10.54
CA GLY A 125 -2.05 3.10 10.33
C GLY A 125 -1.94 3.62 8.89
N LEU A 126 -1.62 4.89 8.73
CA LEU A 126 -1.44 5.53 7.43
C LEU A 126 -0.05 6.16 7.35
N GLN A 127 0.52 6.19 6.15
CA GLN A 127 1.83 6.80 5.89
C GLN A 127 1.68 8.11 5.11
N PRO A 128 2.30 9.20 5.58
CA PRO A 128 2.28 10.49 4.88
C PRO A 128 2.83 10.40 3.45
N GLU A 129 3.80 9.53 3.22
CA GLU A 129 4.38 9.26 1.90
C GLU A 129 3.33 8.90 0.85
N ASP A 130 2.33 8.13 1.25
CA ASP A 130 1.24 7.71 0.36
C ASP A 130 0.27 8.86 0.07
N TRP A 131 0.16 9.84 0.97
CA TRP A 131 -0.69 11.03 0.74
C TRP A 131 -0.10 12.00 -0.28
N ILE A 132 1.24 12.07 -0.32
CA ILE A 132 1.98 12.95 -1.25
C ILE A 132 2.61 12.17 -2.39
N ASP A 133 2.19 10.91 -2.58
CA ASP A 133 2.47 10.07 -3.73
C ASP A 133 3.96 9.79 -3.97
N MET A 134 4.72 9.59 -2.91
CA MET A 134 6.14 9.25 -2.98
C MET A 134 6.34 7.81 -3.45
N ALA A 135 7.34 7.59 -4.31
CA ALA A 135 7.72 6.27 -4.80
C ALA A 135 8.89 5.66 -4.00
N GLU A 136 9.81 6.48 -3.53
CA GLU A 136 11.04 6.03 -2.89
C GLU A 136 10.77 5.49 -1.48
N PRO A 137 11.25 4.27 -1.14
CA PRO A 137 11.15 3.74 0.21
C PRO A 137 12.07 4.51 1.17
N VAL A 138 11.73 4.57 2.45
CA VAL A 138 12.57 5.18 3.48
C VAL A 138 13.65 4.20 3.95
N ASN A 139 13.36 2.92 3.91
CA ASN A 139 14.28 1.85 4.31
C ASN A 139 14.15 0.65 3.38
N ILE A 140 15.29 0.03 3.07
CA ILE A 140 15.38 -1.21 2.30
C ILE A 140 16.09 -2.24 3.16
N PRO A 141 15.37 -3.24 3.71
CA PRO A 141 15.96 -4.31 4.49
C PRO A 141 17.08 -5.03 3.73
N GLY A 142 18.13 -5.42 4.43
CA GLY A 142 19.30 -6.09 3.84
C GLY A 142 20.31 -5.13 3.20
N THR A 143 20.10 -3.82 3.26
CA THR A 143 21.08 -2.82 2.81
C THR A 143 21.67 -2.04 4.00
N SER A 144 22.92 -1.56 3.85
CA SER A 144 23.58 -0.70 4.83
C SER A 144 23.99 0.63 4.17
N TYR A 145 25.05 0.62 3.37
CA TYR A 145 25.56 1.80 2.65
C TYR A 145 25.15 1.83 1.17
N GLN A 146 24.64 0.74 0.63
CA GLN A 146 24.17 0.64 -0.76
C GLN A 146 22.96 1.54 -1.00
N TYR A 147 22.13 1.73 0.02
CA TYR A 147 20.97 2.62 0.03
C TYR A 147 21.05 3.54 1.26
N LYS A 148 20.64 4.80 1.08
CA LYS A 148 20.66 5.81 2.16
C LYS A 148 19.43 5.66 3.07
N ASN A 149 19.34 4.53 3.77
CA ASN A 149 18.24 4.23 4.71
C ASN A 149 18.07 5.35 5.74
N TRP A 150 16.82 5.68 6.05
CA TRP A 150 16.43 6.65 7.07
C TRP A 150 16.92 8.09 6.82
N ARG A 151 17.34 8.41 5.58
CA ARG A 151 17.83 9.74 5.21
C ARG A 151 16.92 10.48 4.24
N ARG A 152 15.98 9.77 3.62
CA ARG A 152 14.99 10.36 2.74
C ARG A 152 14.08 11.30 3.54
N LYS A 153 13.89 12.52 3.05
CA LYS A 153 12.89 13.45 3.58
C LYS A 153 11.58 13.30 2.80
N LEU A 154 10.50 13.78 3.38
CA LEU A 154 9.27 13.99 2.63
C LEU A 154 9.51 14.97 1.49
N SER A 155 8.82 14.78 0.37
CA SER A 155 8.95 15.64 -0.83
C SER A 155 8.32 17.03 -0.65
N THR A 156 7.62 17.25 0.46
CA THR A 156 7.02 18.52 0.82
C THR A 156 7.11 18.76 2.33
N THR A 157 6.87 19.99 2.79
CA THR A 157 6.80 20.30 4.22
C THR A 157 5.48 19.81 4.82
N LEU A 158 5.42 19.65 6.15
CA LEU A 158 4.18 19.26 6.83
C LEU A 158 3.09 20.31 6.65
N GLU A 159 3.47 21.59 6.71
CA GLU A 159 2.55 22.71 6.50
C GLU A 159 1.92 22.67 5.11
N ALA A 160 2.72 22.45 4.07
CA ALA A 160 2.24 22.36 2.69
C ALA A 160 1.36 21.12 2.49
N MET A 161 1.76 19.97 3.07
CA MET A 161 0.98 18.73 2.99
C MET A 161 -0.41 18.90 3.64
N PHE A 162 -0.48 19.49 4.82
CA PHE A 162 -1.77 19.72 5.51
C PHE A 162 -2.56 20.94 4.98
N ALA A 163 -1.94 21.79 4.17
CA ALA A 163 -2.64 22.82 3.40
C ALA A 163 -3.21 22.29 2.06
N ASP A 164 -2.79 21.11 1.60
CA ASP A 164 -3.26 20.52 0.36
C ASP A 164 -4.70 20.04 0.45
N ASP A 165 -5.56 20.56 -0.42
CA ASP A 165 -6.98 20.21 -0.48
C ASP A 165 -7.22 18.73 -0.82
N GLY A 166 -6.35 18.11 -1.62
CA GLY A 166 -6.43 16.70 -1.99
C GLY A 166 -6.21 15.80 -0.80
N VAL A 167 -5.17 16.09 0.00
CA VAL A 167 -4.85 15.40 1.25
C VAL A 167 -5.99 15.57 2.26
N ASN A 168 -6.48 16.79 2.45
CA ASN A 168 -7.57 17.07 3.37
C ASN A 168 -8.88 16.34 2.99
N ARG A 169 -9.21 16.29 1.69
CA ARG A 169 -10.37 15.52 1.21
C ARG A 169 -10.19 14.03 1.45
N LEU A 170 -9.00 13.50 1.23
CA LEU A 170 -8.70 12.09 1.52
C LEU A 170 -8.88 11.77 2.99
N ILE A 171 -8.26 12.54 3.88
CA ILE A 171 -8.35 12.31 5.34
C ILE A 171 -9.81 12.35 5.81
N LYS A 172 -10.59 13.32 5.35
CA LYS A 172 -12.04 13.40 5.68
C LYS A 172 -12.83 12.20 5.15
N ASP A 173 -12.52 11.70 3.97
CA ASP A 173 -13.15 10.52 3.39
C ASP A 173 -12.82 9.26 4.21
N LEU A 174 -11.56 9.08 4.58
CA LEU A 174 -11.11 7.95 5.43
C LEU A 174 -11.75 8.00 6.82
N ASP A 175 -11.79 9.16 7.46
CA ASP A 175 -12.44 9.36 8.77
C ASP A 175 -13.94 9.00 8.71
N LYS A 176 -14.64 9.47 7.67
CA LYS A 176 -16.05 9.13 7.46
C LYS A 176 -16.25 7.62 7.32
N ARG A 177 -15.38 6.94 6.56
CA ARG A 177 -15.45 5.49 6.37
C ARG A 177 -15.20 4.73 7.66
N ARG A 178 -14.22 5.17 8.45
CA ARG A 178 -13.92 4.57 9.77
C ARG A 178 -15.08 4.70 10.76
N LYS A 179 -15.84 5.77 10.72
CA LYS A 179 -17.02 5.96 11.57
C LYS A 179 -18.22 5.13 11.13
N ALA A 180 -18.21 4.58 9.93
CA ALA A 180 -19.28 3.75 9.38
C ALA A 180 -19.01 2.23 9.51
N VAL A 181 -17.85 1.84 10.05
CA VAL A 181 -17.44 0.44 10.25
C VAL A 181 -18.07 -0.19 11.49
#